data_2dfc5bde8e21deb8aabd9d830eaca97d
#
_entry.id   2dfc5bde8e21deb8aabd9d830eaca97d
#
_cell.length_a   1.000
_cell.length_b   1.000
_cell.length_c   1.000
_cell.angle_alpha   90.00
_cell.angle_beta   90.00
_cell.angle_gamma   90.00
#
_symmetry.space_group_name_H-M   'P 1'
#
loop_
_entity.id
_entity.type
_entity.pdbx_description
1 polymer ?
#
loop_
_entity_poly.entity_id
_entity_poly.type
_entity_poly.pdbx_seq_one_letter_code
_entity_poly.pdbx_strand_id
1 'polypeptide(L)'
;MTILPLAYLGSVEYFARLLRGDCVVDLGEHFVKRSVRNRTRILACDGAMELTVHVAHADRPRTPMRDVRIDYSKRWQHRHWGALVASYGASPYFEHYAPRFEPFYRTGYGFLVDYDCELLRLMCGLMGVPEPLFSERYVEAAPDDLDLRPRHAQGPDFSPEPYVQVFADRLPFVPNLSAADLLFAEGPAAAALLRRCLP
;
A
#
# COMPACT_ATOMS: atom_id res chain seq x y z
N MET A 1 -12.30 -1.69 16.76
CA MET A 1 -10.93 -1.41 16.25
C MET A 1 -10.77 -2.04 14.87
N THR A 2 -9.93 -1.45 14.01
CA THR A 2 -9.59 -2.04 12.69
C THR A 2 -8.21 -2.68 12.76
N ILE A 3 -8.11 -3.96 12.39
CA ILE A 3 -6.85 -4.69 12.34
C ILE A 3 -6.40 -4.80 10.88
N LEU A 4 -5.25 -4.25 10.58
CA LEU A 4 -4.69 -4.19 9.23
C LEU A 4 -3.46 -5.10 9.11
N PRO A 5 -3.25 -5.76 7.97
CA PRO A 5 -1.95 -6.34 7.64
C PRO A 5 -0.96 -5.23 7.31
N LEU A 6 0.34 -5.49 7.46
CA LEU A 6 1.34 -4.61 6.83
C LEU A 6 1.21 -4.71 5.31
N ALA A 7 1.25 -3.57 4.61
CA ALA A 7 0.95 -3.52 3.18
C ALA A 7 2.03 -2.78 2.38
N TYR A 8 2.48 -3.40 1.28
CA TYR A 8 3.30 -2.75 0.27
C TYR A 8 2.47 -1.74 -0.51
N LEU A 9 2.80 -0.45 -0.40
CA LEU A 9 2.06 0.65 -1.04
C LEU A 9 0.54 0.48 -0.90
N GLY A 10 0.06 0.45 0.34
CA GLY A 10 -1.34 0.19 0.68
C GLY A 10 -2.36 0.94 -0.18
N SER A 11 -3.56 0.39 -0.30
CA SER A 11 -4.63 0.93 -1.15
C SER A 11 -5.26 2.21 -0.57
N VAL A 12 -6.11 2.86 -1.36
CA VAL A 12 -6.91 4.02 -0.92
C VAL A 12 -7.73 3.66 0.33
N GLU A 13 -8.38 2.49 0.36
CA GLU A 13 -9.10 2.02 1.54
C GLU A 13 -8.20 1.89 2.77
N TYR A 14 -7.01 1.31 2.59
CA TYR A 14 -6.04 1.14 3.67
C TYR A 14 -5.70 2.48 4.35
N PHE A 15 -5.41 3.52 3.56
CA PHE A 15 -5.09 4.85 4.07
C PHE A 15 -6.32 5.61 4.59
N ALA A 16 -7.50 5.39 4.02
CA ALA A 16 -8.74 5.94 4.57
C ALA A 16 -9.00 5.42 5.99
N ARG A 17 -8.77 4.12 6.24
CA ARG A 17 -8.89 3.53 7.57
C ARG A 17 -7.83 4.04 8.55
N LEU A 18 -6.58 4.14 8.12
CA LEU A 18 -5.54 4.75 8.94
C LEU A 18 -5.90 6.17 9.38
N LEU A 19 -6.49 6.95 8.47
CA LEU A 19 -6.89 8.34 8.75
C LEU A 19 -7.98 8.44 9.83
N ARG A 20 -8.82 7.41 10.01
CA ARG A 20 -9.81 7.35 11.11
C ARG A 20 -9.16 7.20 12.49
N GLY A 21 -7.96 6.62 12.57
CA GLY A 21 -7.15 6.59 13.79
C GLY A 21 -7.44 5.45 14.76
N ASP A 22 -8.36 4.53 14.47
CA ASP A 22 -8.69 3.36 15.31
C ASP A 22 -8.08 2.06 14.77
N CYS A 23 -6.90 2.15 14.16
CA CYS A 23 -6.24 1.06 13.48
C CYS A 23 -5.00 0.56 14.22
N VAL A 24 -4.76 -0.75 14.12
CA VAL A 24 -3.50 -1.39 14.46
C VAL A 24 -2.98 -2.16 13.25
N VAL A 25 -1.69 -2.03 12.93
CA VAL A 25 -1.01 -2.84 11.93
C VAL A 25 -0.33 -4.01 12.64
N ASP A 26 -0.74 -5.23 12.29
CA ASP A 26 -0.26 -6.45 12.92
C ASP A 26 1.02 -6.95 12.24
N LEU A 27 2.17 -6.78 12.90
CA LEU A 27 3.45 -7.34 12.47
C LEU A 27 3.70 -8.75 13.01
N GLY A 28 2.88 -9.21 13.97
CA GLY A 28 2.96 -10.54 14.58
C GLY A 28 2.32 -11.65 13.75
N GLU A 29 1.66 -11.31 12.66
CA GLU A 29 1.00 -12.27 11.79
C GLU A 29 1.96 -13.12 10.95
N HIS A 30 1.41 -14.13 10.28
CA HIS A 30 2.15 -14.90 9.28
C HIS A 30 1.98 -14.32 7.88
N PHE A 31 3.04 -14.40 7.09
CA PHE A 31 3.01 -13.97 5.70
C PHE A 31 1.97 -14.76 4.88
N VAL A 32 1.10 -14.02 4.21
CA VAL A 32 0.11 -14.57 3.28
C VAL A 32 0.54 -14.27 1.85
N LYS A 33 0.78 -15.33 1.07
CA LYS A 33 1.17 -15.20 -0.34
C LYS A 33 0.11 -14.49 -1.17
N ARG A 34 0.56 -13.76 -2.18
CA ARG A 34 -0.31 -13.07 -3.14
C ARG A 34 -1.34 -12.18 -2.45
N SER A 35 -0.90 -11.42 -1.48
CA SER A 35 -1.71 -10.50 -0.70
C SER A 35 -1.11 -9.11 -0.69
N VAL A 36 -1.78 -8.16 -0.08
CA VAL A 36 -1.33 -6.77 0.05
C VAL A 36 0.04 -6.61 0.73
N ARG A 37 0.53 -7.65 1.46
CA ARG A 37 1.81 -7.63 2.16
C ARG A 37 3.01 -7.48 1.22
N ASN A 38 2.91 -8.02 0.02
CA ASN A 38 3.98 -7.89 -0.97
C ASN A 38 3.46 -7.49 -2.36
N ARG A 39 2.19 -7.06 -2.46
CA ARG A 39 1.56 -6.67 -3.72
C ARG A 39 0.77 -5.39 -3.58
N THR A 40 0.83 -4.61 -4.66
CA THR A 40 -0.02 -3.43 -4.82
C THR A 40 -0.54 -3.35 -6.25
N ARG A 41 -1.56 -2.52 -6.47
CA ARG A 41 -2.09 -2.24 -7.81
C ARG A 41 -1.92 -0.76 -8.11
N ILE A 42 -1.35 -0.46 -9.26
CA ILE A 42 -1.22 0.90 -9.82
C ILE A 42 -2.01 1.01 -11.11
N LEU A 43 -2.19 2.23 -11.63
CA LEU A 43 -2.80 2.44 -12.93
C LEU A 43 -1.72 2.48 -14.02
N ALA A 44 -1.85 1.62 -15.02
CA ALA A 44 -1.05 1.64 -16.24
C ALA A 44 -1.91 2.08 -17.44
N CYS A 45 -1.30 2.28 -18.60
CA CYS A 45 -1.98 2.80 -19.78
C CYS A 45 -3.08 1.88 -20.35
N ASP A 46 -3.10 0.62 -19.95
CA ASP A 46 -4.07 -0.43 -20.35
C ASP A 46 -4.94 -0.91 -19.18
N GLY A 47 -4.87 -0.26 -18.02
CA GLY A 47 -5.67 -0.58 -16.85
C GLY A 47 -4.85 -0.83 -15.60
N ALA A 48 -5.43 -1.52 -14.62
CA ALA A 48 -4.75 -1.81 -13.36
C ALA A 48 -3.61 -2.83 -13.55
N MET A 49 -2.42 -2.46 -13.08
CA MET A 49 -1.21 -3.30 -13.10
C MET A 49 -0.85 -3.72 -11.66
N GLU A 50 -0.54 -4.99 -11.45
CA GLU A 50 -0.04 -5.49 -10.17
C GLU A 50 1.49 -5.40 -10.11
N LEU A 51 2.00 -4.84 -9.02
CA LEU A 51 3.41 -4.84 -8.67
C LEU A 51 3.64 -5.80 -7.49
N THR A 52 4.63 -6.70 -7.62
CA THR A 52 4.92 -7.71 -6.59
C THR A 52 6.36 -7.61 -6.13
N VAL A 53 6.58 -7.32 -4.85
CA VAL A 53 7.88 -7.48 -4.19
C VAL A 53 8.15 -8.98 -4.08
N HIS A 54 9.26 -9.42 -4.67
CA HIS A 54 9.66 -10.82 -4.62
C HIS A 54 10.28 -11.15 -3.26
N VAL A 55 9.88 -12.28 -2.68
CA VAL A 55 10.36 -12.73 -1.38
C VAL A 55 10.96 -14.13 -1.48
N ALA A 56 12.02 -14.35 -0.71
CA ALA A 56 12.70 -15.65 -0.65
C ALA A 56 11.84 -16.65 0.12
N HIS A 57 11.86 -17.92 -0.33
CA HIS A 57 11.17 -19.02 0.35
C HIS A 57 9.68 -18.79 0.64
N ALA A 58 9.00 -18.08 -0.26
CA ALA A 58 7.55 -17.84 -0.15
C ALA A 58 6.70 -19.12 -0.03
N ASP A 59 7.31 -20.31 -0.24
CA ASP A 59 6.63 -21.61 -0.18
C ASP A 59 6.56 -22.23 1.21
N ARG A 60 7.29 -21.69 2.16
CA ARG A 60 7.24 -22.18 3.54
C ARG A 60 5.91 -21.79 4.17
N PRO A 61 5.14 -22.72 4.73
CA PRO A 61 3.91 -22.41 5.44
C PRO A 61 4.24 -21.69 6.75
N ARG A 62 3.37 -20.79 7.16
CA ARG A 62 3.44 -20.08 8.46
C ARG A 62 4.77 -19.37 8.72
N THR A 63 5.36 -18.75 7.69
CA THR A 63 6.52 -17.87 7.90
C THR A 63 6.05 -16.61 8.64
N PRO A 64 6.60 -16.29 9.83
CA PRO A 64 6.29 -15.03 10.50
C PRO A 64 6.64 -13.84 9.60
N MET A 65 5.83 -12.79 9.61
CA MET A 65 6.04 -11.60 8.76
C MET A 65 7.44 -11.01 8.94
N ARG A 66 7.95 -10.97 10.18
CA ARG A 66 9.29 -10.47 10.52
C ARG A 66 10.46 -11.26 9.91
N ASP A 67 10.23 -12.52 9.51
CA ASP A 67 11.28 -13.41 8.97
C ASP A 67 11.25 -13.47 7.43
N VAL A 68 10.34 -12.75 6.79
CA VAL A 68 10.20 -12.73 5.33
C VAL A 68 11.31 -11.91 4.70
N ARG A 69 12.25 -12.58 4.01
CA ARG A 69 13.36 -11.94 3.32
C ARG A 69 12.97 -11.53 1.90
N ILE A 70 13.46 -10.35 1.48
CA ILE A 70 13.28 -9.89 0.10
C ILE A 70 14.25 -10.65 -0.83
N ASP A 71 13.75 -11.00 -2.02
CA ASP A 71 14.54 -11.64 -3.09
C ASP A 71 14.80 -10.63 -4.21
N TYR A 72 16.07 -10.28 -4.40
CA TYR A 72 16.51 -9.35 -5.43
C TYR A 72 16.90 -10.00 -6.75
N SER A 73 16.84 -11.31 -6.88
CA SER A 73 17.22 -12.04 -8.10
C SER A 73 16.39 -11.64 -9.32
N LYS A 74 15.18 -11.14 -9.13
CA LYS A 74 14.24 -10.75 -10.20
C LYS A 74 14.30 -9.26 -10.60
N ARG A 75 15.23 -8.49 -10.04
CA ARG A 75 15.38 -7.05 -10.31
C ARG A 75 14.05 -6.27 -10.21
N TRP A 76 13.18 -6.66 -9.26
CA TRP A 76 11.84 -6.10 -9.13
C TRP A 76 11.84 -4.60 -8.83
N GLN A 77 12.82 -4.09 -8.05
CA GLN A 77 12.94 -2.67 -7.75
C GLN A 77 13.03 -1.82 -9.02
N HIS A 78 13.92 -2.20 -9.93
CA HIS A 78 14.06 -1.50 -11.21
C HIS A 78 12.78 -1.51 -12.04
N ARG A 79 12.06 -2.65 -12.06
CA ARG A 79 10.78 -2.77 -12.76
C ARG A 79 9.70 -1.92 -12.13
N HIS A 80 9.59 -1.94 -10.78
CA HIS A 80 8.59 -1.15 -10.07
C HIS A 80 8.82 0.34 -10.24
N TRP A 81 10.08 0.80 -10.09
CA TRP A 81 10.40 2.20 -10.33
C TRP A 81 10.09 2.62 -11.77
N GLY A 82 10.50 1.83 -12.76
CA GLY A 82 10.15 2.06 -14.15
C GLY A 82 8.65 2.11 -14.40
N ALA A 83 7.87 1.22 -13.76
CA ALA A 83 6.41 1.21 -13.86
C ALA A 83 5.80 2.49 -13.24
N LEU A 84 6.26 2.90 -12.05
CA LEU A 84 5.79 4.14 -11.41
C LEU A 84 6.08 5.38 -12.26
N VAL A 85 7.30 5.48 -12.81
CA VAL A 85 7.67 6.60 -13.70
C VAL A 85 6.83 6.59 -14.98
N ALA A 86 6.67 5.43 -15.63
CA ALA A 86 5.89 5.30 -16.85
C ALA A 86 4.40 5.59 -16.65
N SER A 87 3.84 5.16 -15.48
CA SER A 87 2.44 5.40 -15.15
C SER A 87 2.17 6.83 -14.73
N TYR A 88 3.00 7.39 -13.86
CA TYR A 88 2.68 8.64 -13.15
C TYR A 88 3.53 9.85 -13.52
N GLY A 89 4.49 9.70 -14.44
CA GLY A 89 5.36 10.80 -14.85
C GLY A 89 4.60 12.04 -15.36
N ALA A 90 3.38 11.87 -15.87
CA ALA A 90 2.49 12.96 -16.28
C ALA A 90 1.49 13.41 -15.19
N SER A 91 1.50 12.79 -14.01
CA SER A 91 0.61 13.17 -12.91
C SER A 91 1.06 14.48 -12.27
N PRO A 92 0.12 15.35 -11.82
CA PRO A 92 0.43 16.71 -11.37
C PRO A 92 1.47 16.81 -10.27
N TYR A 93 1.53 15.82 -9.37
CA TYR A 93 2.40 15.86 -8.19
C TYR A 93 3.53 14.81 -8.22
N PHE A 94 3.65 14.02 -9.30
CA PHE A 94 4.66 12.95 -9.34
C PHE A 94 6.08 13.49 -9.20
N GLU A 95 6.46 14.51 -9.95
CA GLU A 95 7.81 15.11 -9.89
C GLU A 95 8.17 15.62 -8.49
N HIS A 96 7.15 16.13 -7.75
CA HIS A 96 7.35 16.62 -6.39
C HIS A 96 7.65 15.48 -5.40
N TYR A 97 6.96 14.34 -5.54
CA TYR A 97 7.09 13.23 -4.60
C TYR A 97 8.10 12.16 -5.01
N ALA A 98 8.38 12.00 -6.30
CA ALA A 98 9.28 10.98 -6.84
C ALA A 98 10.64 10.90 -6.12
N PRO A 99 11.34 12.01 -5.79
CA PRO A 99 12.61 11.94 -5.06
C PRO A 99 12.53 11.31 -3.69
N ARG A 100 11.34 11.27 -3.06
CA ARG A 100 11.13 10.63 -1.75
C ARG A 100 10.90 9.12 -1.88
N PHE A 101 10.35 8.66 -3.02
CA PHE A 101 10.11 7.25 -3.32
C PHE A 101 11.32 6.55 -3.92
N GLU A 102 12.09 7.23 -4.77
CA GLU A 102 13.19 6.63 -5.52
C GLU A 102 14.20 5.86 -4.66
N PRO A 103 14.61 6.33 -3.45
CA PRO A 103 15.55 5.61 -2.60
C PRO A 103 15.08 4.19 -2.24
N PHE A 104 13.78 3.97 -2.08
CA PHE A 104 13.21 2.64 -1.78
C PHE A 104 13.41 1.63 -2.91
N TYR A 105 13.60 2.09 -4.13
CA TYR A 105 13.83 1.26 -5.31
C TYR A 105 15.31 1.16 -5.70
N ARG A 106 16.21 1.79 -4.92
CA ARG A 106 17.66 1.72 -5.10
C ARG A 106 18.38 1.08 -3.94
N THR A 107 17.85 1.22 -2.73
CA THR A 107 18.43 0.66 -1.50
C THR A 107 17.91 -0.76 -1.27
N GLY A 108 18.81 -1.67 -0.83
CA GLY A 108 18.43 -3.03 -0.46
C GLY A 108 17.98 -3.12 0.99
N TYR A 109 16.88 -3.82 1.23
CA TYR A 109 16.36 -4.20 2.55
C TYR A 109 16.50 -5.70 2.75
N GLY A 110 16.86 -6.13 3.95
CA GLY A 110 16.97 -7.56 4.27
C GLY A 110 15.61 -8.23 4.41
N PHE A 111 14.66 -7.53 5.05
CA PHE A 111 13.35 -8.05 5.38
C PHE A 111 12.23 -7.20 4.81
N LEU A 112 11.13 -7.87 4.45
CA LEU A 112 9.95 -7.22 3.90
C LEU A 112 9.29 -6.29 4.92
N VAL A 113 9.27 -6.68 6.19
CA VAL A 113 8.69 -5.88 7.28
C VAL A 113 9.36 -4.51 7.40
N ASP A 114 10.71 -4.45 7.34
CA ASP A 114 11.45 -3.19 7.46
C ASP A 114 11.14 -2.27 6.27
N TYR A 115 11.17 -2.84 5.07
CA TYR A 115 10.86 -2.13 3.82
C TYR A 115 9.45 -1.52 3.84
N ASP A 116 8.45 -2.33 4.15
CA ASP A 116 7.06 -1.88 4.11
C ASP A 116 6.73 -0.92 5.26
N CYS A 117 7.33 -1.10 6.46
CA CYS A 117 7.14 -0.16 7.57
C CYS A 117 7.70 1.24 7.24
N GLU A 118 8.90 1.31 6.67
CA GLU A 118 9.48 2.60 6.29
C GLU A 118 8.69 3.26 5.15
N LEU A 119 8.27 2.49 4.16
CA LEU A 119 7.45 2.99 3.06
C LEU A 119 6.07 3.45 3.54
N LEU A 120 5.45 2.74 4.49
CA LEU A 120 4.19 3.14 5.11
C LEU A 120 4.33 4.46 5.87
N ARG A 121 5.40 4.63 6.67
CA ARG A 121 5.69 5.89 7.37
C ARG A 121 5.88 7.05 6.40
N LEU A 122 6.64 6.82 5.32
CA LEU A 122 6.78 7.82 4.26
C LEU A 122 5.41 8.24 3.71
N MET A 123 4.60 7.28 3.32
CA MET A 123 3.27 7.54 2.76
C MET A 123 2.36 8.29 3.75
N CYS A 124 2.34 7.87 5.02
CA CYS A 124 1.59 8.57 6.07
C CYS A 124 2.02 10.04 6.18
N GLY A 125 3.32 10.31 6.23
CA GLY A 125 3.84 11.68 6.32
C GLY A 125 3.49 12.52 5.08
N LEU A 126 3.59 11.96 3.86
CA LEU A 126 3.28 12.68 2.63
C LEU A 126 1.78 12.97 2.45
N MET A 127 0.93 12.09 2.95
CA MET A 127 -0.53 12.22 2.84
C MET A 127 -1.17 12.92 4.05
N GLY A 128 -0.40 13.27 5.08
CA GLY A 128 -0.94 13.85 6.32
C GLY A 128 -1.85 12.88 7.08
N VAL A 129 -1.55 11.58 6.99
CA VAL A 129 -2.24 10.50 7.71
C VAL A 129 -1.44 10.16 8.97
N PRO A 130 -2.06 9.99 10.14
CA PRO A 130 -1.35 9.55 11.34
C PRO A 130 -0.64 8.21 11.12
N GLU A 131 0.57 8.06 11.70
CA GLU A 131 1.19 6.74 11.75
C GLU A 131 0.34 5.79 12.57
N PRO A 132 0.14 4.53 12.11
CA PRO A 132 -0.60 3.54 12.87
C PRO A 132 0.19 3.06 14.08
N LEU A 133 -0.52 2.47 15.04
CA LEU A 133 0.10 1.62 16.04
C LEU A 133 0.56 0.32 15.37
N PHE A 134 1.80 -0.09 15.64
CA PHE A 134 2.32 -1.38 15.20
C PHE A 134 2.30 -2.37 16.37
N SER A 135 1.76 -3.57 16.16
CA SER A 135 1.82 -4.65 17.13
C SER A 135 2.85 -5.70 16.68
N GLU A 136 3.90 -5.90 17.47
CA GLU A 136 4.89 -6.96 17.20
C GLU A 136 4.36 -8.36 17.53
N ARG A 137 3.28 -8.44 18.30
CA ARG A 137 2.59 -9.69 18.66
C ARG A 137 1.32 -9.79 17.83
N TYR A 138 0.97 -11.02 17.48
CA TYR A 138 -0.29 -11.30 16.79
C TYR A 138 -1.47 -10.70 17.56
N VAL A 139 -2.30 -9.95 16.85
CA VAL A 139 -3.49 -9.31 17.42
C VAL A 139 -4.67 -10.26 17.29
N GLU A 140 -5.19 -10.73 18.43
CA GLU A 140 -6.43 -11.49 18.44
C GLU A 140 -7.62 -10.56 18.17
N ALA A 141 -8.39 -10.86 17.13
CA ALA A 141 -9.56 -10.05 16.77
C ALA A 141 -10.73 -10.35 17.73
N ALA A 142 -11.29 -9.31 18.33
CA ALA A 142 -12.55 -9.41 19.05
C ALA A 142 -13.74 -9.49 18.07
N PRO A 143 -14.94 -9.97 18.50
CA PRO A 143 -16.11 -10.12 17.63
C PRO A 143 -16.55 -8.82 16.93
N ASP A 144 -16.31 -7.67 17.56
CA ASP A 144 -16.70 -6.35 17.03
C ASP A 144 -15.55 -5.66 16.26
N ASP A 145 -14.38 -6.31 16.13
CA ASP A 145 -13.26 -5.77 15.37
C ASP A 145 -13.44 -6.02 13.88
N LEU A 146 -13.00 -5.05 13.07
CA LEU A 146 -12.89 -5.21 11.63
C LEU A 146 -11.51 -5.78 11.30
N ASP A 147 -11.42 -7.08 11.05
CA ASP A 147 -10.18 -7.75 10.66
C ASP A 147 -10.01 -7.77 9.12
N LEU A 148 -9.08 -6.97 8.62
CA LEU A 148 -8.74 -6.88 7.20
C LEU A 148 -7.45 -7.64 6.83
N ARG A 149 -6.92 -8.50 7.71
CA ARG A 149 -5.78 -9.39 7.42
C ARG A 149 -6.09 -10.56 6.48
N PRO A 150 -7.33 -11.12 6.42
CA PRO A 150 -7.65 -12.13 5.43
C PRO A 150 -7.35 -11.65 4.01
N ARG A 151 -6.90 -12.58 3.15
CA ARG A 151 -6.58 -12.23 1.76
C ARG A 151 -7.79 -11.62 1.07
N HIS A 152 -7.57 -10.44 0.44
CA HIS A 152 -8.62 -9.71 -0.27
C HIS A 152 -9.78 -9.25 0.61
N ALA A 153 -9.58 -9.15 1.93
CA ALA A 153 -10.57 -8.53 2.79
C ALA A 153 -10.78 -7.07 2.37
N GLN A 154 -12.02 -6.66 2.34
CA GLN A 154 -12.46 -5.29 2.10
C GLN A 154 -13.53 -4.97 3.14
N GLY A 155 -13.47 -3.78 3.71
CA GLY A 155 -14.45 -3.36 4.67
C GLY A 155 -15.80 -3.06 4.03
N PRO A 156 -16.90 -3.37 4.71
CA PRO A 156 -18.25 -3.27 4.14
C PRO A 156 -18.70 -1.83 3.88
N ASP A 157 -18.10 -0.86 4.56
CA ASP A 157 -18.45 0.56 4.56
C ASP A 157 -17.53 1.40 3.64
N PHE A 158 -16.61 0.78 2.93
CA PHE A 158 -15.72 1.48 2.01
C PHE A 158 -16.44 1.84 0.72
N SER A 159 -16.49 3.14 0.42
CA SER A 159 -17.01 3.70 -0.82
C SER A 159 -15.93 4.56 -1.48
N PRO A 160 -15.33 4.12 -2.59
CA PRO A 160 -14.24 4.87 -3.21
C PRO A 160 -14.73 6.21 -3.77
N GLU A 161 -14.17 7.31 -3.29
CA GLU A 161 -14.42 8.65 -3.84
C GLU A 161 -13.66 8.81 -5.16
N PRO A 162 -14.34 9.13 -6.28
CA PRO A 162 -13.66 9.34 -7.55
C PRO A 162 -12.76 10.59 -7.55
N TYR A 163 -11.61 10.48 -8.22
CA TYR A 163 -10.69 11.57 -8.52
C TYR A 163 -10.14 11.43 -9.94
N VAL A 164 -9.49 12.48 -10.46
CA VAL A 164 -8.94 12.44 -11.81
C VAL A 164 -7.65 11.64 -11.84
N GLN A 165 -7.72 10.43 -12.39
CA GLN A 165 -6.57 9.55 -12.57
C GLN A 165 -5.78 9.91 -13.84
N VAL A 166 -4.51 9.54 -13.86
CA VAL A 166 -3.56 9.94 -14.93
C VAL A 166 -4.01 9.57 -16.36
N PHE A 167 -4.81 8.50 -16.52
CA PHE A 167 -5.34 8.05 -17.81
C PHE A 167 -6.86 8.26 -17.95
N ALA A 168 -7.45 9.24 -17.24
CA ALA A 168 -8.88 9.52 -17.28
C ALA A 168 -9.40 9.95 -18.67
N ASP A 169 -8.49 10.30 -19.60
CA ASP A 169 -8.81 10.60 -21.00
C ASP A 169 -9.22 9.35 -21.80
N ARG A 170 -8.85 8.16 -21.35
CA ARG A 170 -9.01 6.89 -22.08
C ARG A 170 -9.49 5.71 -21.25
N LEU A 171 -9.38 5.79 -19.93
CA LEU A 171 -9.80 4.72 -19.03
C LEU A 171 -10.88 5.19 -18.07
N PRO A 172 -11.85 4.34 -17.72
CA PRO A 172 -12.77 4.63 -16.63
C PRO A 172 -12.01 4.68 -15.29
N PHE A 173 -12.62 5.33 -14.29
CA PHE A 173 -12.08 5.36 -12.94
C PHE A 173 -11.88 3.93 -12.38
N VAL A 174 -10.67 3.63 -11.94
CA VAL A 174 -10.31 2.36 -11.31
C VAL A 174 -10.23 2.56 -9.80
N PRO A 175 -11.19 2.02 -9.04
CA PRO A 175 -11.24 2.24 -7.60
C PRO A 175 -10.17 1.45 -6.84
N ASN A 176 -9.87 1.93 -5.64
CA ASN A 176 -9.06 1.24 -4.63
C ASN A 176 -7.68 0.75 -5.13
N LEU A 177 -7.01 1.55 -5.94
CA LEU A 177 -5.60 1.36 -6.28
C LEU A 177 -4.70 1.70 -5.08
N SER A 178 -3.40 1.53 -5.23
CA SER A 178 -2.42 2.09 -4.29
C SER A 178 -2.74 3.55 -3.97
N ALA A 179 -2.67 3.95 -2.72
CA ALA A 179 -2.83 5.35 -2.34
C ALA A 179 -1.74 6.27 -2.94
N ALA A 180 -0.65 5.70 -3.49
CA ALA A 180 0.32 6.45 -4.28
C ALA A 180 -0.32 7.03 -5.56
N ASP A 181 -1.28 6.33 -6.21
CA ASP A 181 -2.05 6.84 -7.34
C ASP A 181 -2.80 8.13 -6.96
N LEU A 182 -3.52 8.08 -5.83
CA LEU A 182 -4.22 9.25 -5.28
C LEU A 182 -3.25 10.38 -4.91
N LEU A 183 -2.11 10.06 -4.27
CA LEU A 183 -1.10 11.05 -3.88
C LEU A 183 -0.50 11.76 -5.09
N PHE A 184 -0.16 11.02 -6.14
CA PHE A 184 0.41 11.61 -7.35
C PHE A 184 -0.59 12.42 -8.16
N ALA A 185 -1.89 12.08 -8.09
CA ALA A 185 -2.95 12.81 -8.75
C ALA A 185 -3.36 14.09 -7.99
N GLU A 186 -3.57 14.00 -6.67
CA GLU A 186 -4.25 15.02 -5.87
C GLU A 186 -3.32 15.73 -4.86
N GLY A 187 -2.11 15.20 -4.65
CA GLY A 187 -1.13 15.81 -3.77
C GLY A 187 -1.67 16.10 -2.37
N PRO A 188 -1.60 17.36 -1.90
CA PRO A 188 -2.07 17.75 -0.58
C PRO A 188 -3.58 17.54 -0.35
N ALA A 189 -4.39 17.45 -1.42
CA ALA A 189 -5.83 17.19 -1.31
C ALA A 189 -6.17 15.71 -1.04
N ALA A 190 -5.19 14.80 -1.14
CA ALA A 190 -5.41 13.36 -0.96
C ALA A 190 -6.09 13.02 0.38
N ALA A 191 -5.67 13.64 1.50
CA ALA A 191 -6.29 13.42 2.80
C ALA A 191 -7.79 13.77 2.85
N ALA A 192 -8.20 14.82 2.13
CA ALA A 192 -9.61 15.23 2.08
C ALA A 192 -10.46 14.20 1.30
N LEU A 193 -9.89 13.59 0.25
CA LEU A 193 -10.53 12.51 -0.50
C LEU A 193 -10.64 11.23 0.35
N LEU A 194 -9.58 10.87 1.07
CA LEU A 194 -9.60 9.70 1.96
C LEU A 194 -10.73 9.80 3.01
N ARG A 195 -10.99 11.00 3.57
CA ARG A 195 -12.08 11.20 4.55
C ARG A 195 -13.47 10.90 3.98
N ARG A 196 -13.66 11.06 2.69
CA ARG A 196 -14.96 10.80 2.02
C ARG A 196 -15.15 9.34 1.62
N CYS A 197 -14.09 8.53 1.67
CA CYS A 197 -14.17 7.12 1.33
C CYS A 197 -14.77 6.23 2.43
N LEU A 198 -14.92 6.76 3.64
CA LEU A 198 -15.53 6.07 4.78
C LEU A 198 -16.53 7.00 5.47
N PRO A 199 -17.69 6.47 5.94
CA PRO A 199 -18.71 7.26 6.62
C PRO A 199 -18.24 7.84 7.95
#